data_9a0c584775cbf4d2bdad5b44c591edb4
#
_entry.id   9a0c584775cbf4d2bdad5b44c591edb4
#
_cell.length_a   1.000
_cell.length_b   1.000
_cell.length_c   1.000
_cell.angle_alpha   90.00
_cell.angle_beta   90.00
_cell.angle_gamma   90.00
#
_symmetry.space_group_name_H-M   'P 1'
#
loop_
_entity.id
_entity.type
_entity.pdbx_description
1 polymer ?
#
loop_
_entity_poly.entity_id
_entity_poly.type
_entity_poly.pdbx_seq_one_letter_code
_entity_poly.pdbx_strand_id
1 'polypeptide(L)'
;MRLLADTGVFSAALSRTRPVVYEPLVARIAGNQLFLAPQTVAELRYGALVAGWGQPRRKRLEAAIATTTVVPVSDRLLTAVADLRFASRQAGHPLADRVHANDLWIAACALHIGATVLTADRVFKDAPGLTLA
;
A
#
# COMPACT_ATOMS: atom_id res chain seq x y z
N MET A 1 -4.94 3.81 -15.59
CA MET A 1 -5.59 3.63 -14.27
C MET A 1 -4.55 3.85 -13.17
N ARG A 2 -4.94 4.47 -12.09
CA ARG A 2 -4.08 4.62 -10.90
C ARG A 2 -4.27 3.43 -9.98
N LEU A 3 -3.18 2.75 -9.66
CA LEU A 3 -3.16 1.64 -8.72
C LEU A 3 -2.27 2.00 -7.53
N LEU A 4 -2.70 1.63 -6.35
CA LEU A 4 -1.88 1.74 -5.15
C LEU A 4 -1.70 0.34 -4.58
N ALA A 5 -0.45 -0.16 -4.59
CA ALA A 5 -0.15 -1.47 -4.03
C ALA A 5 0.09 -1.37 -2.52
N ASP A 6 -0.48 -2.31 -1.78
CA ASP A 6 -0.10 -2.46 -0.39
C ASP A 6 1.32 -3.06 -0.29
N THR A 7 1.85 -3.10 0.91
CA THR A 7 3.21 -3.59 1.15
C THR A 7 3.38 -5.04 0.70
N GLY A 8 2.38 -5.88 0.95
CA GLY A 8 2.42 -7.30 0.56
C GLY A 8 2.49 -7.50 -0.94
N VAL A 9 1.67 -6.79 -1.70
CA VAL A 9 1.64 -6.90 -3.17
C VAL A 9 2.94 -6.36 -3.77
N PHE A 10 3.44 -5.22 -3.31
CA PHE A 10 4.69 -4.67 -3.83
C PHE A 10 5.88 -5.57 -3.52
N SER A 11 5.97 -6.09 -2.28
CA SER A 11 6.98 -7.08 -1.89
C SER A 11 6.94 -8.31 -2.80
N ALA A 12 5.74 -8.83 -3.07
CA ALA A 12 5.55 -9.98 -3.96
C ALA A 12 6.02 -9.67 -5.39
N ALA A 13 5.76 -8.46 -5.88
CA ALA A 13 6.20 -8.03 -7.21
C ALA A 13 7.73 -8.02 -7.35
N LEU A 14 8.45 -7.78 -6.26
CA LEU A 14 9.92 -7.78 -6.24
C LEU A 14 10.52 -9.18 -6.08
N SER A 15 9.72 -10.16 -5.71
CA SER A 15 10.17 -11.50 -5.40
C SER A 15 10.10 -12.40 -6.62
N ARG A 16 11.11 -13.29 -6.79
CA ARG A 16 11.11 -14.29 -7.87
C ARG A 16 10.08 -15.38 -7.63
N THR A 17 9.90 -15.76 -6.36
CA THR A 17 8.90 -16.73 -5.93
C THR A 17 7.89 -16.04 -5.03
N ARG A 18 6.61 -16.26 -5.30
CA ARG A 18 5.53 -15.63 -4.54
C ARG A 18 4.33 -16.57 -4.45
N PRO A 19 3.52 -16.42 -3.38
CA PRO A 19 2.26 -17.17 -3.28
C PRO A 19 1.36 -16.89 -4.48
N VAL A 20 0.63 -17.90 -4.93
CA VAL A 20 -0.24 -17.84 -6.12
C VAL A 20 -1.27 -16.70 -6.02
N VAL A 21 -1.73 -16.40 -4.80
CA VAL A 21 -2.72 -15.33 -4.57
C VAL A 21 -2.26 -13.96 -5.09
N TYR A 22 -0.95 -13.72 -5.14
CA TYR A 22 -0.42 -12.43 -5.61
C TYR A 22 -0.30 -12.34 -7.15
N GLU A 23 -0.29 -13.47 -7.87
CA GLU A 23 -0.04 -13.45 -9.32
C GLU A 23 -1.00 -12.54 -10.09
N PRO A 24 -2.33 -12.63 -9.92
CA PRO A 24 -3.24 -11.74 -10.65
C PRO A 24 -3.11 -10.29 -10.23
N LEU A 25 -2.74 -10.02 -8.97
CA LEU A 25 -2.55 -8.66 -8.47
C LEU A 25 -1.29 -8.02 -9.05
N VAL A 26 -0.19 -8.76 -9.07
CA VAL A 26 1.08 -8.31 -9.65
C VAL A 26 0.93 -8.09 -11.15
N ALA A 27 0.19 -8.95 -11.84
CA ALA A 27 -0.06 -8.82 -13.27
C ALA A 27 -0.80 -7.51 -13.63
N ARG A 28 -1.61 -6.97 -12.70
CA ARG A 28 -2.34 -5.71 -12.90
C ARG A 28 -1.44 -4.48 -12.94
N ILE A 29 -0.22 -4.57 -12.43
CA ILE A 29 0.71 -3.44 -12.37
C ILE A 29 1.15 -3.00 -13.77
N ALA A 30 1.38 -3.95 -14.67
CA ALA A 30 1.84 -3.65 -16.02
C ALA A 30 0.86 -2.75 -16.78
N GLY A 31 1.36 -1.67 -17.38
CA GLY A 31 0.56 -0.73 -18.15
C GLY A 31 -0.25 0.27 -17.33
N ASN A 32 -0.13 0.25 -16.01
CA ASN A 32 -0.83 1.16 -15.10
C ASN A 32 0.16 2.03 -14.32
N GLN A 33 -0.32 3.18 -13.85
CA GLN A 33 0.47 4.05 -12.99
C GLN A 33 0.42 3.49 -11.56
N LEU A 34 1.58 3.17 -10.99
CA LEU A 34 1.69 2.59 -9.66
C LEU A 34 2.08 3.63 -8.61
N PHE A 35 1.33 3.65 -7.53
CA PHE A 35 1.57 4.49 -6.36
C PHE A 35 1.86 3.62 -5.14
N LEU A 36 2.64 4.17 -4.22
CA LEU A 36 2.89 3.60 -2.90
C LEU A 36 2.55 4.62 -1.82
N ALA A 37 2.02 4.14 -0.70
CA ALA A 37 1.90 4.94 0.50
C ALA A 37 3.29 5.16 1.13
N PRO A 38 3.55 6.29 1.79
CA PRO A 38 4.83 6.51 2.48
C PRO A 38 5.11 5.46 3.55
N GLN A 39 4.08 4.93 4.22
CA GLN A 39 4.23 3.84 5.19
C GLN A 39 4.76 2.56 4.54
N THR A 40 4.33 2.25 3.33
CA THR A 40 4.81 1.10 2.58
C THR A 40 6.31 1.22 2.33
N VAL A 41 6.80 2.38 1.93
CA VAL A 41 8.23 2.62 1.72
C VAL A 41 9.01 2.38 3.03
N ALA A 42 8.52 2.91 4.14
CA ALA A 42 9.14 2.71 5.45
C ALA A 42 9.17 1.23 5.85
N GLU A 43 8.09 0.51 5.64
CA GLU A 43 8.01 -0.93 5.94
C GLU A 43 8.99 -1.74 5.09
N LEU A 44 9.11 -1.44 3.80
CA LEU A 44 10.03 -2.12 2.89
C LEU A 44 11.49 -1.90 3.30
N ARG A 45 11.85 -0.66 3.63
CA ARG A 45 13.21 -0.33 4.10
C ARG A 45 13.52 -0.99 5.42
N TYR A 46 12.58 -0.98 6.35
CA TYR A 46 12.72 -1.67 7.63
C TYR A 46 12.90 -3.19 7.44
N GLY A 47 12.08 -3.79 6.59
CA GLY A 47 12.16 -5.21 6.27
C GLY A 47 13.52 -5.61 5.69
N ALA A 48 14.10 -4.77 4.83
CA ALA A 48 15.44 -4.98 4.28
C ALA A 48 16.52 -4.97 5.36
N LEU A 49 16.42 -4.06 6.32
CA LEU A 49 17.34 -3.98 7.46
C LEU A 49 17.23 -5.21 8.35
N VAL A 50 16.02 -5.60 8.71
CA VAL A 50 15.78 -6.78 9.57
C VAL A 50 16.26 -8.06 8.89
N ALA A 51 16.05 -8.19 7.57
CA ALA A 51 16.51 -9.35 6.82
C ALA A 51 18.01 -9.35 6.54
N GLY A 52 18.72 -8.28 6.91
CA GLY A 52 20.17 -8.18 6.71
C GLY A 52 20.59 -8.07 5.24
N TRP A 53 19.77 -7.44 4.42
CA TRP A 53 20.10 -7.28 2.99
C TRP A 53 21.37 -6.43 2.81
N GLY A 54 22.26 -6.89 1.93
CA GLY A 54 23.44 -6.13 1.54
C GLY A 54 23.11 -4.98 0.58
N GLN A 55 24.12 -4.15 0.30
CA GLN A 55 23.99 -2.96 -0.55
C GLN A 55 23.37 -3.25 -1.93
N PRO A 56 23.79 -4.29 -2.68
CA PRO A 56 23.23 -4.52 -4.01
C PRO A 56 21.71 -4.76 -3.97
N ARG A 57 21.24 -5.52 -2.99
CA ARG A 57 19.82 -5.85 -2.86
C ARG A 57 19.00 -4.63 -2.39
N ARG A 58 19.56 -3.83 -1.48
CA ARG A 58 18.93 -2.58 -1.05
C ARG A 58 18.84 -1.56 -2.17
N LYS A 59 19.89 -1.48 -3.03
CA LYS A 59 19.85 -0.63 -4.23
C LYS A 59 18.76 -1.06 -5.21
N ARG A 60 18.55 -2.36 -5.39
CA ARG A 60 17.46 -2.86 -6.23
C ARG A 60 16.09 -2.49 -5.67
N LEU A 61 15.93 -2.55 -4.34
CA LEU A 61 14.71 -2.09 -3.70
C LEU A 61 14.46 -0.60 -3.97
N GLU A 62 15.47 0.25 -3.77
CA GLU A 62 15.34 1.69 -4.01
C GLU A 62 15.05 2.00 -5.48
N ALA A 63 15.67 1.27 -6.40
CA ALA A 63 15.40 1.41 -7.84
C ALA A 63 13.95 1.05 -8.17
N ALA A 64 13.41 0.00 -7.57
CA ALA A 64 12.01 -0.39 -7.77
C ALA A 64 11.06 0.67 -7.19
N ILE A 65 11.33 1.19 -6.01
CA ILE A 65 10.54 2.28 -5.41
C ILE A 65 10.56 3.51 -6.33
N ALA A 66 11.71 3.82 -6.91
CA ALA A 66 11.86 4.98 -7.81
C ALA A 66 11.04 4.87 -9.10
N THR A 67 10.60 3.67 -9.49
CA THR A 67 9.68 3.50 -10.64
C THR A 67 8.24 3.84 -10.30
N THR A 68 7.92 4.04 -9.04
CA THR A 68 6.57 4.35 -8.56
C THR A 68 6.47 5.83 -8.21
N THR A 69 5.25 6.28 -7.93
CA THR A 69 5.02 7.58 -7.31
C THR A 69 4.65 7.34 -5.85
N VAL A 70 5.47 7.83 -4.93
CA VAL A 70 5.15 7.79 -3.50
C VAL A 70 4.22 8.95 -3.18
N VAL A 71 3.09 8.67 -2.56
CA VAL A 71 2.12 9.69 -2.17
C VAL A 71 2.75 10.57 -1.09
N PRO A 72 2.90 11.89 -1.33
CA PRO A 72 3.50 12.77 -0.33
C PRO A 72 2.55 13.01 0.84
N VAL A 73 3.11 13.17 2.03
CA VAL A 73 2.35 13.59 3.20
C VAL A 73 2.02 15.08 3.04
N SER A 74 0.73 15.37 3.01
CA SER A 74 0.18 16.71 2.86
C SER A 74 -0.92 16.95 3.87
N ASP A 75 -1.32 18.18 4.06
CA ASP A 75 -2.45 18.50 4.93
C ASP A 75 -3.74 17.80 4.48
N ARG A 76 -3.98 17.75 3.17
CA ARG A 76 -5.14 17.04 2.61
C ARG A 76 -5.10 15.55 2.90
N LEU A 77 -3.92 14.93 2.84
CA LEU A 77 -3.78 13.51 3.19
C LEU A 77 -4.08 13.29 4.67
N LEU A 78 -3.59 14.17 5.53
CA LEU A 78 -3.86 14.06 6.98
C LEU A 78 -5.37 14.13 7.27
N THR A 79 -6.09 15.01 6.59
CA THR A 79 -7.55 15.10 6.68
C THR A 79 -8.21 13.81 6.16
N ALA A 80 -7.74 13.27 5.03
CA ALA A 80 -8.26 12.02 4.47
C ALA A 80 -8.09 10.85 5.45
N VAL A 81 -6.95 10.78 6.15
CA VAL A 81 -6.71 9.75 7.18
C VAL A 81 -7.71 9.89 8.33
N ALA A 82 -7.88 11.10 8.83
CA ALA A 82 -8.81 11.37 9.93
C ALA A 82 -10.27 11.03 9.54
N ASP A 83 -10.68 11.45 8.36
CA ASP A 83 -12.03 11.21 7.85
C ASP A 83 -12.30 9.72 7.64
N LEU A 84 -11.35 8.99 7.06
CA LEU A 84 -11.49 7.54 6.85
C LEU A 84 -11.55 6.79 8.18
N ARG A 85 -10.73 7.18 9.16
CA ARG A 85 -10.76 6.55 10.47
C ARG A 85 -12.12 6.77 11.15
N PHE A 86 -12.64 7.98 11.08
CA PHE A 86 -13.95 8.30 11.64
C PHE A 86 -15.07 7.52 10.94
N ALA A 87 -15.09 7.52 9.61
CA ALA A 87 -16.07 6.77 8.83
C ALA A 87 -15.99 5.26 9.11
N SER A 88 -14.78 4.71 9.26
CA SER A 88 -14.56 3.31 9.61
C SER A 88 -15.10 3.00 11.00
N ARG A 89 -14.87 3.89 11.97
CA ARG A 89 -15.41 3.75 13.32
C ARG A 89 -16.95 3.75 13.32
N GLN A 90 -17.55 4.64 12.57
CA GLN A 90 -19.01 4.73 12.46
C GLN A 90 -19.62 3.48 11.82
N ALA A 91 -18.91 2.88 10.86
CA ALA A 91 -19.34 1.66 10.17
C ALA A 91 -18.98 0.37 10.91
N GLY A 92 -18.26 0.46 12.03
CA GLY A 92 -17.76 -0.72 12.74
C GLY A 92 -16.67 -1.45 11.95
N HIS A 93 -15.92 -0.75 11.09
CA HIS A 93 -14.91 -1.35 10.22
C HIS A 93 -13.55 -1.45 10.93
N PRO A 94 -12.80 -2.57 10.75
CA PRO A 94 -11.51 -2.81 11.43
C PRO A 94 -10.43 -1.76 11.19
N LEU A 95 -10.49 -1.01 10.08
CA LEU A 95 -9.51 0.05 9.82
C LEU A 95 -9.49 1.15 10.88
N ALA A 96 -10.54 1.26 11.70
CA ALA A 96 -10.56 2.20 12.84
C ALA A 96 -9.64 1.76 13.98
N ASP A 97 -9.25 0.49 14.03
CA ASP A 97 -8.47 -0.08 15.12
C ASP A 97 -6.99 0.28 14.98
N ARG A 98 -6.33 0.56 16.12
CA ARG A 98 -4.92 0.97 16.13
C ARG A 98 -3.99 -0.06 15.51
N VAL A 99 -4.30 -1.36 15.64
CA VAL A 99 -3.50 -2.43 15.05
C VAL A 99 -3.44 -2.34 13.52
N HIS A 100 -4.42 -1.70 12.90
CA HIS A 100 -4.49 -1.50 11.45
C HIS A 100 -4.09 -0.07 11.02
N ALA A 101 -3.32 0.65 11.82
CA ALA A 101 -2.96 2.03 11.52
C ALA A 101 -2.23 2.19 10.18
N ASN A 102 -1.29 1.30 9.85
CA ASN A 102 -0.61 1.35 8.55
C ASN A 102 -1.56 1.08 7.39
N ASP A 103 -2.46 0.12 7.54
CA ASP A 103 -3.47 -0.18 6.52
C ASP A 103 -4.44 0.98 6.33
N LEU A 104 -4.80 1.67 7.40
CA LEU A 104 -5.62 2.88 7.34
C LEU A 104 -4.95 3.95 6.47
N TRP A 105 -3.66 4.19 6.65
CA TRP A 105 -2.90 5.15 5.86
C TRP A 105 -2.84 4.74 4.38
N ILE A 106 -2.62 3.46 4.10
CA ILE A 106 -2.62 2.92 2.73
C ILE A 106 -3.98 3.20 2.06
N ALA A 107 -5.07 2.87 2.74
CA ALA A 107 -6.41 3.12 2.23
C ALA A 107 -6.70 4.62 2.03
N ALA A 108 -6.29 5.46 2.98
CA ALA A 108 -6.45 6.89 2.88
C ALA A 108 -5.66 7.49 1.71
N CYS A 109 -4.44 7.01 1.47
CA CYS A 109 -3.66 7.40 0.31
C CYS A 109 -4.40 7.09 -0.99
N ALA A 110 -4.97 5.90 -1.10
CA ALA A 110 -5.71 5.49 -2.28
C ALA A 110 -6.94 6.38 -2.51
N LEU A 111 -7.71 6.67 -1.47
CA LEU A 111 -8.85 7.57 -1.55
C LEU A 111 -8.42 8.98 -1.98
N HIS A 112 -7.34 9.46 -1.39
CA HIS A 112 -6.82 10.81 -1.64
C HIS A 112 -6.42 11.04 -3.10
N ILE A 113 -5.84 10.03 -3.74
CA ILE A 113 -5.39 10.14 -5.15
C ILE A 113 -6.37 9.53 -6.15
N GLY A 114 -7.49 9.00 -5.69
CA GLY A 114 -8.45 8.33 -6.57
C GLY A 114 -7.91 7.05 -7.18
N ALA A 115 -7.14 6.26 -6.43
CA ALA A 115 -6.57 5.00 -6.89
C ALA A 115 -7.36 3.79 -6.43
N THR A 116 -7.22 2.70 -7.18
CA THR A 116 -7.69 1.37 -6.79
C THR A 116 -6.58 0.66 -6.00
N VAL A 117 -6.93 0.02 -4.89
CA VAL A 117 -5.95 -0.70 -4.06
C VAL A 117 -5.72 -2.11 -4.58
N LEU A 118 -4.46 -2.47 -4.75
CA LEU A 118 -4.01 -3.84 -4.99
C LEU A 118 -3.62 -4.46 -3.65
N THR A 119 -4.40 -5.41 -3.18
CA THR A 119 -4.17 -6.08 -1.90
C THR A 119 -4.74 -7.49 -1.90
N ALA A 120 -4.10 -8.37 -1.14
CA ALA A 120 -4.65 -9.68 -0.79
C ALA A 120 -5.18 -9.71 0.65
N ASP A 121 -5.05 -8.62 1.38
CA ASP A 121 -5.45 -8.53 2.79
C ASP A 121 -6.94 -8.17 2.90
N ARG A 122 -7.68 -9.00 3.63
CA ARG A 122 -9.12 -8.83 3.84
C ARG A 122 -9.50 -7.59 4.64
N VAL A 123 -8.56 -7.00 5.37
CA VAL A 123 -8.85 -5.79 6.18
C VAL A 123 -9.39 -4.64 5.35
N PHE A 124 -9.01 -4.57 4.06
CA PHE A 124 -9.48 -3.51 3.17
C PHE A 124 -10.89 -3.73 2.62
N LYS A 125 -11.41 -4.95 2.75
CA LYS A 125 -12.74 -5.27 2.23
C LYS A 125 -13.81 -4.41 2.90
N ASP A 126 -14.71 -3.85 2.08
CA ASP A 126 -15.83 -3.01 2.53
C ASP A 126 -15.40 -1.74 3.30
N ALA A 127 -14.15 -1.32 3.17
CA ALA A 127 -13.71 -0.05 3.73
C ALA A 127 -14.46 1.12 3.09
N PRO A 128 -14.90 2.13 3.87
CA PRO A 128 -15.71 3.22 3.35
C PRO A 128 -15.08 3.93 2.15
N GLY A 129 -15.79 3.93 1.01
CA GLY A 129 -15.39 4.62 -0.21
C GLY A 129 -14.24 3.99 -1.00
N LEU A 130 -13.63 2.90 -0.52
CA LEU A 130 -12.46 2.29 -1.13
C LEU A 130 -12.82 1.38 -2.30
N THR A 131 -12.05 1.47 -3.38
CA THR A 131 -12.14 0.55 -4.52
C THR A 131 -10.98 -0.44 -4.49
N LEU A 132 -11.29 -1.72 -4.53
CA LEU A 132 -10.29 -2.80 -4.62
C LEU A 132 -10.22 -3.34 -6.03
N ALA A 133 -9.04 -3.78 -6.39
CA ALA A 133 -8.84 -4.45 -7.68
C ALA A 133 -9.32 -5.90 -7.64
#